data_85896deb80c49f00e3f7ec3aa5e0db2d
#
_entry.id   85896deb80c49f00e3f7ec3aa5e0db2d
#
_cell.length_a   1.000
_cell.length_b   1.000
_cell.length_c   1.000
_cell.angle_alpha   90.00
_cell.angle_beta   90.00
_cell.angle_gamma   90.00
#
_symmetry.space_group_name_H-M   'P 1'
#
loop_
_entity.id
_entity.type
_entity.pdbx_description
1 polymer ?
#
loop_
_entity_poly.entity_id
_entity_poly.type
_entity_poly.pdbx_seq_one_letter_code
_entity_poly.pdbx_strand_id
1 'polypeptide(L)'
;MNKEIVKQKEELVEKIYADIKDAKASIVVEYRGLSVAALSDLRKQLRKEEATLTVLKNTLISRAANKAGYAELDKELEGPNALVIAKNDPCAAAKVLTKFAKRNEELVVKGGIVEGKVVGAKDVVMVANLPNKEGLLSMFLGCLQASVRNFACAIKAVADSKAE
;
A
#
# COMPACT_ATOMS: atom_id res chain seq x y z
N MET A 1 -1.99 38.06 6.35
CA MET A 1 -2.39 36.68 6.14
C MET A 1 -3.39 36.31 7.24
N ASN A 2 -4.57 35.79 6.91
CA ASN A 2 -5.63 35.55 7.88
C ASN A 2 -5.21 34.43 8.84
N LYS A 3 -5.05 34.75 10.13
CA LYS A 3 -4.56 33.81 11.16
C LYS A 3 -5.43 32.57 11.33
N GLU A 4 -6.75 32.69 11.05
CA GLU A 4 -7.69 31.58 11.09
C GLU A 4 -7.43 30.53 9.99
N ILE A 5 -7.12 30.99 8.76
CA ILE A 5 -6.81 30.09 7.64
C ILE A 5 -5.50 29.32 7.87
N VAL A 6 -4.54 29.95 8.56
CA VAL A 6 -3.27 29.29 8.91
C VAL A 6 -3.53 28.19 9.94
N LYS A 7 -4.31 28.48 10.98
CA LYS A 7 -4.69 27.48 12.01
C LYS A 7 -5.42 26.28 11.41
N GLN A 8 -6.41 26.51 10.52
CA GLN A 8 -7.12 25.43 9.83
C GLN A 8 -6.18 24.52 9.01
N LYS A 9 -5.16 25.10 8.36
CA LYS A 9 -4.16 24.34 7.62
C LYS A 9 -3.23 23.55 8.56
N GLU A 10 -2.88 24.11 9.69
CA GLU A 10 -2.09 23.43 10.73
C GLU A 10 -2.86 22.24 11.32
N GLU A 11 -4.13 22.42 11.65
CA GLU A 11 -5.01 21.34 12.10
C GLU A 11 -5.15 20.21 11.06
N LEU A 12 -5.24 20.57 9.77
CA LEU A 12 -5.26 19.57 8.69
C LEU A 12 -3.94 18.81 8.59
N VAL A 13 -2.80 19.49 8.72
CA VAL A 13 -1.49 18.83 8.74
C VAL A 13 -1.36 17.89 9.94
N GLU A 14 -1.88 18.28 11.11
CA GLU A 14 -1.86 17.41 12.30
C GLU A 14 -2.75 16.17 12.12
N LYS A 15 -3.93 16.31 11.51
CA LYS A 15 -4.78 15.17 11.16
C LYS A 15 -4.08 14.21 10.18
N ILE A 16 -3.49 14.75 9.11
CA ILE A 16 -2.75 13.94 8.14
C ILE A 16 -1.55 13.25 8.82
N TYR A 17 -0.84 13.95 9.69
CA TYR A 17 0.26 13.39 10.46
C TYR A 17 -0.19 12.23 11.35
N ALA A 18 -1.30 12.39 12.08
CA ALA A 18 -1.87 11.33 12.90
C ALA A 18 -2.28 10.13 12.04
N ASP A 19 -2.97 10.38 10.92
CA ASP A 19 -3.38 9.32 9.99
C ASP A 19 -2.19 8.57 9.40
N ILE A 20 -1.09 9.25 9.03
CA ILE A 20 0.14 8.61 8.53
C ILE A 20 0.81 7.78 9.63
N LYS A 21 0.83 8.26 10.85
CA LYS A 21 1.45 7.58 11.99
C LYS A 21 0.69 6.33 12.40
N ASP A 22 -0.65 6.38 12.38
CA ASP A 22 -1.52 5.26 12.75
C ASP A 22 -1.66 4.23 11.63
N ALA A 23 -1.35 4.62 10.38
CA ALA A 23 -1.44 3.76 9.21
C ALA A 23 -0.24 2.81 9.11
N LYS A 24 -0.51 1.56 8.73
CA LYS A 24 0.54 0.60 8.35
C LYS A 24 1.10 0.87 6.97
N ALA A 25 0.29 1.43 6.08
CA ALA A 25 0.75 1.90 4.77
C ALA A 25 0.05 3.19 4.35
N SER A 26 0.83 4.08 3.73
CA SER A 26 0.36 5.33 3.10
C SER A 26 0.92 5.39 1.69
N ILE A 27 0.08 5.16 0.68
CA ILE A 27 0.49 5.05 -0.72
C ILE A 27 0.07 6.30 -1.47
N VAL A 28 1.00 6.89 -2.22
CA VAL A 28 0.77 8.05 -3.09
C VAL A 28 0.46 7.56 -4.50
N VAL A 29 -0.67 8.00 -5.04
CA VAL A 29 -1.10 7.68 -6.40
C VAL A 29 -1.41 8.95 -7.17
N GLU A 30 -1.06 8.96 -8.45
CA GLU A 30 -1.49 10.00 -9.39
C GLU A 30 -2.81 9.56 -10.03
N TYR A 31 -3.79 10.48 -10.03
CA TYR A 31 -5.14 10.21 -10.57
C TYR A 31 -5.46 11.07 -11.80
N ARG A 32 -4.45 11.63 -12.44
CA ARG A 32 -4.62 12.50 -13.60
C ARG A 32 -5.27 11.72 -14.75
N GLY A 33 -6.39 12.25 -15.27
CA GLY A 33 -7.14 11.61 -16.36
C GLY A 33 -8.28 10.69 -15.90
N LEU A 34 -8.30 10.28 -14.63
CA LEU A 34 -9.33 9.39 -14.12
C LEU A 34 -10.72 10.07 -14.11
N SER A 35 -11.73 9.35 -14.57
CA SER A 35 -13.12 9.82 -14.47
C SER A 35 -13.61 9.80 -13.01
N VAL A 36 -14.60 10.66 -12.70
CA VAL A 36 -15.22 10.72 -11.36
C VAL A 36 -15.85 9.38 -10.98
N ALA A 37 -16.44 8.68 -11.94
CA ALA A 37 -17.03 7.35 -11.72
C ALA A 37 -15.95 6.34 -11.31
N ALA A 38 -14.83 6.27 -12.04
CA ALA A 38 -13.70 5.39 -11.76
C ALA A 38 -13.08 5.69 -10.37
N LEU A 39 -12.91 6.97 -10.01
CA LEU A 39 -12.43 7.37 -8.69
C LEU A 39 -13.39 6.95 -7.57
N SER A 40 -14.70 7.05 -7.82
CA SER A 40 -15.73 6.64 -6.85
C SER A 40 -15.74 5.13 -6.65
N ASP A 41 -15.55 4.35 -7.72
CA ASP A 41 -15.45 2.89 -7.65
C ASP A 41 -14.16 2.45 -6.94
N LEU A 42 -13.04 3.13 -7.19
CA LEU A 42 -11.80 2.91 -6.45
C LEU A 42 -11.99 3.15 -4.95
N ARG A 43 -12.65 4.26 -4.57
CA ARG A 43 -12.98 4.55 -3.17
C ARG A 43 -13.84 3.47 -2.53
N LYS A 44 -14.84 2.93 -3.25
CA LYS A 44 -15.69 1.84 -2.76
C LYS A 44 -14.88 0.56 -2.53
N GLN A 45 -13.97 0.22 -3.46
CA GLN A 45 -13.11 -0.95 -3.33
C GLN A 45 -12.13 -0.81 -2.15
N LEU A 46 -11.49 0.35 -2.01
CA LEU A 46 -10.56 0.62 -0.91
C LEU A 46 -11.26 0.59 0.47
N ARG A 47 -12.50 1.12 0.56
CA ARG A 47 -13.27 1.07 1.82
C ARG A 47 -13.60 -0.35 2.27
N LYS A 48 -13.75 -1.31 1.35
CA LYS A 48 -13.95 -2.73 1.70
C LYS A 48 -12.73 -3.34 2.38
N GLU A 49 -11.54 -2.81 2.06
CA GLU A 49 -10.26 -3.22 2.64
C GLU A 49 -9.80 -2.25 3.75
N GLU A 50 -10.74 -1.48 4.33
CA GLU A 50 -10.48 -0.52 5.41
C GLU A 50 -9.39 0.52 5.06
N ALA A 51 -9.23 0.81 3.78
CA ALA A 51 -8.36 1.85 3.28
C ALA A 51 -9.15 3.08 2.85
N THR A 52 -8.57 4.26 3.08
CA THR A 52 -9.20 5.55 2.76
C THR A 52 -8.39 6.27 1.68
N LEU A 53 -9.06 6.72 0.61
CA LEU A 53 -8.46 7.55 -0.42
C LEU A 53 -8.86 9.01 -0.22
N THR A 54 -7.88 9.85 0.05
CA THR A 54 -8.06 11.30 0.28
C THR A 54 -7.23 12.10 -0.72
N VAL A 55 -7.87 13.06 -1.39
CA VAL A 55 -7.17 14.00 -2.28
C VAL A 55 -6.78 15.21 -1.45
N LEU A 56 -5.49 15.48 -1.37
CA LEU A 56 -4.91 16.52 -0.54
C LEU A 56 -3.91 17.35 -1.35
N LYS A 57 -3.66 18.58 -0.90
CA LYS A 57 -2.62 19.43 -1.50
C LYS A 57 -1.24 18.87 -1.15
N ASN A 58 -0.36 18.71 -2.16
CA ASN A 58 0.99 18.15 -2.00
C ASN A 58 1.79 18.83 -0.88
N THR A 59 1.69 20.15 -0.75
CA THR A 59 2.39 20.89 0.31
C THR A 59 1.93 20.55 1.73
N LEU A 60 0.69 20.05 1.92
CA LEU A 60 0.21 19.59 3.23
C LEU A 60 0.72 18.18 3.52
N ILE A 61 0.72 17.33 2.50
CA ILE A 61 1.27 15.96 2.61
C ILE A 61 2.76 16.02 2.91
N SER A 62 3.53 16.85 2.18
CA SER A 62 4.96 17.08 2.40
C SER A 62 5.26 17.52 3.84
N ARG A 63 4.53 18.53 4.35
CA ARG A 63 4.71 18.98 5.73
C ARG A 63 4.39 17.91 6.78
N ALA A 64 3.35 17.11 6.55
CA ALA A 64 2.98 16.02 7.44
C ALA A 64 4.02 14.89 7.40
N ALA A 65 4.48 14.51 6.19
CA ALA A 65 5.51 13.49 5.99
C ALA A 65 6.86 13.91 6.61
N ASN A 66 7.26 15.17 6.44
CA ASN A 66 8.48 15.71 7.06
C ASN A 66 8.40 15.73 8.59
N LYS A 67 7.23 16.07 9.17
CA LYS A 67 7.00 15.94 10.62
C LYS A 67 7.08 14.48 11.10
N ALA A 68 6.69 13.53 10.27
CA ALA A 68 6.77 12.10 10.56
C ALA A 68 8.17 11.49 10.31
N GLY A 69 9.13 12.26 9.77
CA GLY A 69 10.48 11.79 9.48
C GLY A 69 10.67 11.16 8.09
N TYR A 70 9.68 11.28 7.19
CA TYR A 70 9.70 10.69 5.85
C TYR A 70 9.95 11.75 4.76
N ALA A 71 11.04 12.49 4.86
CA ALA A 71 11.40 13.55 3.91
C ALA A 71 11.62 13.06 2.47
N GLU A 72 11.98 11.78 2.30
CA GLU A 72 12.21 11.18 0.97
C GLU A 72 10.94 11.10 0.12
N LEU A 73 9.75 11.12 0.75
CA LEU A 73 8.47 11.10 0.06
C LEU A 73 8.24 12.36 -0.81
N ASP A 74 8.92 13.46 -0.51
CA ASP A 74 8.79 14.71 -1.25
C ASP A 74 9.12 14.57 -2.74
N LYS A 75 10.01 13.63 -3.10
CA LYS A 75 10.39 13.34 -4.49
C LYS A 75 9.23 12.76 -5.30
N GLU A 76 8.32 12.07 -4.65
CA GLU A 76 7.17 11.42 -5.29
C GLU A 76 5.92 12.32 -5.33
N LEU A 77 5.96 13.49 -4.67
CA LEU A 77 4.82 14.41 -4.55
C LEU A 77 4.71 15.41 -5.71
N GLU A 78 5.09 15.03 -6.92
CA GLU A 78 4.90 15.85 -8.12
C GLU A 78 3.52 15.59 -8.76
N GLY A 79 2.88 16.63 -9.29
CA GLY A 79 1.60 16.52 -10.00
C GLY A 79 0.35 16.33 -9.10
N PRO A 80 -0.80 15.92 -9.68
CA PRO A 80 -2.04 15.73 -8.95
C PRO A 80 -2.06 14.38 -8.22
N ASN A 81 -1.79 14.41 -6.91
CA ASN A 81 -1.65 13.22 -6.09
C ASN A 81 -2.86 13.02 -5.17
N ALA A 82 -3.18 11.76 -4.92
CA ALA A 82 -4.06 11.32 -3.86
C ALA A 82 -3.30 10.41 -2.90
N LEU A 83 -3.62 10.52 -1.61
CA LEU A 83 -3.05 9.70 -0.56
C LEU A 83 -4.03 8.58 -0.20
N VAL A 84 -3.58 7.35 -0.28
CA VAL A 84 -4.30 6.17 0.18
C VAL A 84 -3.71 5.72 1.49
N ILE A 85 -4.53 5.68 2.53
CA ILE A 85 -4.14 5.34 3.90
C ILE A 85 -4.76 4.00 4.24
N ALA A 86 -3.94 3.00 4.55
CA ALA A 86 -4.36 1.66 4.99
C ALA A 86 -3.99 1.46 6.46
N LYS A 87 -5.01 1.23 7.31
CA LYS A 87 -4.81 1.08 8.76
C LYS A 87 -4.46 -0.36 9.14
N ASN A 88 -5.07 -1.35 8.49
CA ASN A 88 -4.96 -2.74 8.91
C ASN A 88 -3.99 -3.57 8.06
N ASP A 89 -4.19 -3.61 6.75
CA ASP A 89 -3.41 -4.47 5.85
C ASP A 89 -2.80 -3.68 4.69
N PRO A 90 -1.47 -3.49 4.67
CA PRO A 90 -0.78 -2.79 3.60
C PRO A 90 -0.90 -3.52 2.26
N CYS A 91 -0.91 -4.87 2.28
CA CYS A 91 -0.94 -5.68 1.07
C CYS A 91 -2.31 -5.59 0.37
N ALA A 92 -3.41 -5.53 1.13
CA ALA A 92 -4.76 -5.44 0.57
C ALA A 92 -4.96 -4.14 -0.21
N ALA A 93 -4.57 -3.00 0.37
CA ALA A 93 -4.64 -1.70 -0.30
C ALA A 93 -3.76 -1.66 -1.57
N ALA A 94 -2.52 -2.13 -1.49
CA ALA A 94 -1.61 -2.21 -2.64
C ALA A 94 -2.16 -3.11 -3.76
N LYS A 95 -2.80 -4.24 -3.42
CA LYS A 95 -3.46 -5.13 -4.39
C LYS A 95 -4.60 -4.45 -5.14
N VAL A 96 -5.47 -3.75 -4.41
CA VAL A 96 -6.59 -3.02 -5.02
C VAL A 96 -6.06 -1.97 -5.98
N LEU A 97 -5.06 -1.17 -5.56
CA LEU A 97 -4.45 -0.15 -6.39
C LEU A 97 -3.80 -0.73 -7.65
N THR A 98 -3.01 -1.79 -7.51
CA THR A 98 -2.33 -2.42 -8.65
C THR A 98 -3.31 -3.10 -9.62
N LYS A 99 -4.38 -3.74 -9.10
CA LYS A 99 -5.45 -4.29 -9.95
C LYS A 99 -6.20 -3.21 -10.71
N PHE A 100 -6.46 -2.08 -10.04
CA PHE A 100 -7.15 -0.96 -10.65
C PHE A 100 -6.27 -0.27 -11.69
N ALA A 101 -4.97 -0.07 -11.41
CA ALA A 101 -4.00 0.49 -12.36
C ALA A 101 -3.85 -0.37 -13.62
N LYS A 102 -3.93 -1.71 -13.52
CA LYS A 102 -3.95 -2.60 -14.70
C LYS A 102 -5.19 -2.44 -15.59
N ARG A 103 -6.30 -1.93 -15.04
CA ARG A 103 -7.55 -1.69 -15.80
C ARG A 103 -7.66 -0.27 -16.31
N ASN A 104 -7.01 0.67 -15.62
CA ASN A 104 -7.04 2.10 -15.92
C ASN A 104 -5.60 2.60 -15.91
N GLU A 105 -5.02 2.73 -17.09
CA GLU A 105 -3.62 3.18 -17.28
C GLU A 105 -3.38 4.60 -16.76
N GLU A 106 -4.44 5.37 -16.57
CA GLU A 106 -4.42 6.72 -16.03
C GLU A 106 -4.05 6.78 -14.53
N LEU A 107 -4.21 5.66 -13.78
CA LEU A 107 -3.81 5.58 -12.40
C LEU A 107 -2.36 5.13 -12.29
N VAL A 108 -1.49 6.04 -11.87
CA VAL A 108 -0.07 5.73 -11.66
C VAL A 108 0.24 5.66 -10.17
N VAL A 109 0.77 4.53 -9.72
CA VAL A 109 1.28 4.37 -8.37
C VAL A 109 2.70 4.91 -8.34
N LYS A 110 2.97 5.94 -7.54
CA LYS A 110 4.30 6.58 -7.45
C LYS A 110 5.16 5.96 -6.38
N GLY A 111 4.63 5.78 -5.22
CA GLY A 111 5.36 5.24 -4.07
C GLY A 111 4.56 5.40 -2.80
N GLY A 112 5.22 5.31 -1.67
CA GLY A 112 4.54 5.50 -0.39
C GLY A 112 5.39 5.12 0.81
N ILE A 113 4.73 5.01 1.94
CA ILE A 113 5.31 4.55 3.19
C ILE A 113 4.67 3.21 3.51
N VAL A 114 5.45 2.17 3.71
CA VAL A 114 4.99 0.83 4.12
C VAL A 114 5.79 0.42 5.34
N GLU A 115 5.10 0.14 6.46
CA GLU A 115 5.72 -0.26 7.74
C GLU A 115 6.86 0.67 8.19
N GLY A 116 6.69 1.98 7.99
CA GLY A 116 7.67 2.98 8.41
C GLY A 116 8.86 3.17 7.47
N LYS A 117 8.84 2.56 6.29
CA LYS A 117 9.87 2.76 5.25
C LYS A 117 9.28 3.42 4.02
N VAL A 118 10.00 4.37 3.45
CA VAL A 118 9.63 4.94 2.16
C VAL A 118 9.98 3.95 1.05
N VAL A 119 9.01 3.65 0.20
CA VAL A 119 9.12 2.67 -0.88
C VAL A 119 8.71 3.29 -2.20
N GLY A 120 9.41 2.95 -3.26
CA GLY A 120 9.11 3.40 -4.62
C GLY A 120 7.98 2.60 -5.29
N ALA A 121 7.60 3.01 -6.50
CA ALA A 121 6.53 2.37 -7.27
C ALA A 121 6.75 0.85 -7.47
N LYS A 122 7.98 0.43 -7.75
CA LYS A 122 8.32 -1.00 -7.95
C LYS A 122 8.08 -1.83 -6.69
N ASP A 123 8.44 -1.28 -5.54
CA ASP A 123 8.30 -1.97 -4.26
C ASP A 123 6.84 -2.09 -3.85
N VAL A 124 6.01 -1.06 -4.13
CA VAL A 124 4.56 -1.13 -3.91
C VAL A 124 3.93 -2.25 -4.75
N VAL A 125 4.38 -2.43 -6.00
CA VAL A 125 3.92 -3.54 -6.85
C VAL A 125 4.39 -4.90 -6.29
N MET A 126 5.59 -5.00 -5.73
CA MET A 126 6.04 -6.21 -5.04
C MET A 126 5.18 -6.52 -3.82
N VAL A 127 4.89 -5.53 -2.99
CA VAL A 127 3.98 -5.66 -1.83
C VAL A 127 2.57 -6.09 -2.27
N ALA A 128 2.08 -5.57 -3.39
CA ALA A 128 0.78 -5.96 -3.95
C ALA A 128 0.72 -7.44 -4.39
N ASN A 129 1.84 -8.05 -4.74
CA ASN A 129 1.91 -9.46 -5.12
C ASN A 129 2.00 -10.40 -3.90
N LEU A 130 2.30 -9.87 -2.72
CA LEU A 130 2.36 -10.67 -1.49
C LEU A 130 0.95 -11.07 -1.05
N PRO A 131 0.78 -12.26 -0.46
CA PRO A 131 -0.47 -12.62 0.21
C PRO A 131 -0.67 -11.73 1.45
N ASN A 132 -1.88 -11.77 2.00
CA ASN A 132 -2.18 -11.12 3.29
C ASN A 132 -1.36 -11.77 4.42
N LYS A 133 -1.38 -11.13 5.60
CA LYS A 133 -0.57 -11.54 6.76
C LYS A 133 -0.72 -13.02 7.10
N GLU A 134 -1.93 -13.56 7.08
CA GLU A 134 -2.21 -14.97 7.36
C GLU A 134 -1.57 -15.89 6.30
N GLY A 135 -1.65 -15.49 5.02
CA GLY A 135 -1.00 -16.21 3.93
C GLY A 135 0.52 -16.22 4.03
N LEU A 136 1.14 -15.08 4.44
CA LEU A 136 2.58 -15.01 4.70
C LEU A 136 3.00 -15.92 5.85
N LEU A 137 2.23 -15.96 6.93
CA LEU A 137 2.46 -16.87 8.04
C LEU A 137 2.35 -18.34 7.60
N SER A 138 1.33 -18.68 6.79
CA SER A 138 1.18 -20.01 6.24
C SER A 138 2.36 -20.42 5.34
N MET A 139 2.83 -19.51 4.48
CA MET A 139 4.00 -19.75 3.64
C MET A 139 5.27 -19.94 4.49
N PHE A 140 5.45 -19.13 5.52
CA PHE A 140 6.60 -19.25 6.44
C PHE A 140 6.59 -20.60 7.15
N LEU A 141 5.45 -21.02 7.71
CA LEU A 141 5.31 -22.34 8.32
C LEU A 141 5.55 -23.49 7.31
N GLY A 142 5.08 -23.31 6.07
CA GLY A 142 5.32 -24.24 4.98
C GLY A 142 6.80 -24.38 4.64
N CYS A 143 7.55 -23.27 4.64
CA CYS A 143 9.02 -23.27 4.44
C CYS A 143 9.75 -24.00 5.57
N LEU A 144 9.35 -23.80 6.82
CA LEU A 144 9.95 -24.52 7.96
C LEU A 144 9.75 -26.03 7.88
N GLN A 145 8.61 -26.48 7.36
CA GLN A 145 8.30 -27.89 7.19
C GLN A 145 8.79 -28.46 5.86
N ALA A 146 9.34 -27.66 4.97
CA ALA A 146 9.71 -28.07 3.60
C ALA A 146 10.72 -29.22 3.58
N SER A 147 11.73 -29.21 4.43
CA SER A 147 12.75 -30.26 4.50
C SER A 147 12.16 -31.63 4.86
N VAL A 148 11.29 -31.68 5.86
CA VAL A 148 10.62 -32.92 6.29
C VAL A 148 9.63 -33.41 5.23
N ARG A 149 8.86 -32.50 4.65
CA ARG A 149 7.92 -32.80 3.57
C ARG A 149 8.62 -33.35 2.32
N ASN A 150 9.72 -32.70 1.89
CA ASN A 150 10.48 -33.12 0.73
C ASN A 150 11.10 -34.52 0.94
N PHE A 151 11.59 -34.81 2.13
CA PHE A 151 12.08 -36.14 2.48
C PHE A 151 10.97 -37.21 2.40
N ALA A 152 9.81 -36.91 2.97
CA ALA A 152 8.65 -37.83 2.87
C ALA A 152 8.19 -38.04 1.43
N CYS A 153 8.17 -36.98 0.60
CA CYS A 153 7.87 -37.09 -0.82
C CYS A 153 8.90 -37.95 -1.58
N ALA A 154 10.19 -37.82 -1.26
CA ALA A 154 11.22 -38.61 -1.89
C ALA A 154 11.08 -40.11 -1.54
N ILE A 155 10.79 -40.43 -0.27
CA ILE A 155 10.52 -41.82 0.14
C ILE A 155 9.31 -42.38 -0.61
N LYS A 156 8.22 -41.61 -0.69
CA LYS A 156 7.04 -42.00 -1.41
C LYS A 156 7.31 -42.24 -2.90
N ALA A 157 8.04 -41.36 -3.56
CA ALA A 157 8.41 -41.52 -4.97
C ALA A 157 9.24 -42.78 -5.23
N VAL A 158 10.17 -43.13 -4.31
CA VAL A 158 10.95 -44.36 -4.39
C VAL A 158 10.05 -45.60 -4.15
N ALA A 159 9.08 -45.54 -3.25
CA ALA A 159 8.16 -46.63 -3.01
C ALA A 159 7.25 -46.86 -4.22
N ASP A 160 6.70 -45.79 -4.81
CA ASP A 160 5.87 -45.84 -6.00
C ASP A 160 6.63 -46.39 -7.22
N SER A 161 7.90 -46.02 -7.40
CA SER A 161 8.77 -46.53 -8.49
C SER A 161 9.21 -47.98 -8.33
N LYS A 162 9.05 -48.58 -7.14
CA LYS A 162 9.33 -50.01 -6.89
C LYS A 162 8.08 -50.86 -6.92
N ALA A 163 6.90 -50.26 -6.96
CA ALA A 163 5.63 -50.95 -7.03
C ALA A 163 5.15 -51.16 -8.49
N GLU A 164 5.80 -50.53 -9.48
CA GLU A 164 5.74 -50.83 -10.90
C GLU A 164 6.82 -51.86 -11.26
#